data_855d93160e5fa0615d8e3b6aaeee099c
#
_entry.id   855d93160e5fa0615d8e3b6aaeee099c
#
_cell.length_a   1.000
_cell.length_b   1.000
_cell.length_c   1.000
_cell.angle_alpha   90.00
_cell.angle_beta   90.00
_cell.angle_gamma   90.00
#
_symmetry.space_group_name_H-M   'P 1'
#
loop_
_entity.id
_entity.type
_entity.pdbx_description
1 polymer ?
#
loop_
_entity_poly.entity_id
_entity_poly.type
_entity_poly.pdbx_seq_one_letter_code
_entity_poly.pdbx_strand_id
1 'polypeptide(L)'
;MGVKLIVVGKLKNAELRALCAEYEKRLTRYGSIEITELKDSDAETEADAILGKLANFRGHVYAMGEEGRLFTSREFSKMLEADLMNGSSAFVIGGPYGLSDRVKKRADKLISLSPMTFTHEFARAILIEQIYRAKTISANTGYHH
;
A
#
# COMPACT_ATOMS: atom_id res chain seq x y z
N MET A 1 10.16 12.07 -3.47
CA MET A 1 9.22 11.91 -2.33
C MET A 1 7.88 11.46 -2.88
N GLY A 2 7.54 10.23 -2.68
CA GLY A 2 6.33 9.68 -3.24
C GLY A 2 5.92 8.38 -2.57
N VAL A 3 4.82 7.82 -3.07
CA VAL A 3 4.25 6.57 -2.56
C VAL A 3 4.57 5.45 -3.54
N LYS A 4 5.05 4.35 -3.01
CA LYS A 4 5.34 3.14 -3.77
C LYS A 4 4.47 2.00 -3.24
N LEU A 5 3.87 1.24 -4.14
CA LEU A 5 3.17 0.01 -3.82
C LEU A 5 3.95 -1.16 -4.39
N ILE A 6 4.23 -2.14 -3.55
CA ILE A 6 4.80 -3.42 -3.98
C ILE A 6 3.75 -4.47 -3.70
N VAL A 7 3.22 -5.09 -4.73
CA VAL A 7 2.12 -6.05 -4.60
C VAL A 7 2.48 -7.37 -5.23
N VAL A 8 2.09 -8.46 -4.59
CA VAL A 8 2.24 -9.79 -5.15
C VAL A 8 0.94 -10.16 -5.85
N GLY A 9 1.04 -10.52 -7.11
CA GLY A 9 -0.12 -10.88 -7.94
C GLY A 9 -0.65 -9.74 -8.77
N LYS A 10 -1.38 -10.11 -9.81
CA LYS A 10 -2.00 -9.15 -10.75
C LYS A 10 -3.45 -8.91 -10.38
N LEU A 11 -3.98 -7.78 -10.82
CA LEU A 11 -5.42 -7.53 -10.78
C LEU A 11 -6.08 -8.30 -11.92
N LYS A 12 -6.73 -9.41 -11.59
CA LYS A 12 -7.44 -10.26 -12.57
C LYS A 12 -8.90 -9.85 -12.72
N ASN A 13 -9.50 -9.32 -11.64
CA ASN A 13 -10.88 -8.86 -11.67
C ASN A 13 -10.97 -7.54 -12.44
N ALA A 14 -11.76 -7.52 -13.50
CA ALA A 14 -11.86 -6.37 -14.40
C ALA A 14 -12.41 -5.11 -13.69
N GLU A 15 -13.38 -5.30 -12.80
CA GLU A 15 -14.02 -4.20 -12.06
C GLU A 15 -13.05 -3.57 -11.07
N LEU A 16 -12.29 -4.37 -10.36
CA LEU A 16 -11.27 -3.87 -9.44
C LEU A 16 -10.12 -3.20 -10.17
N ARG A 17 -9.75 -3.72 -11.34
CA ARG A 17 -8.73 -3.10 -12.19
C ARG A 17 -9.18 -1.71 -12.64
N ALA A 18 -10.42 -1.58 -13.08
CA ALA A 18 -10.99 -0.30 -13.50
C ALA A 18 -11.06 0.69 -12.33
N LEU A 19 -11.46 0.21 -11.15
CA LEU A 19 -11.54 1.03 -9.94
C LEU A 19 -10.15 1.53 -9.51
N CYS A 20 -9.17 0.66 -9.49
CA CYS A 20 -7.79 1.04 -9.15
C CYS A 20 -7.25 2.08 -10.15
N ALA A 21 -7.49 1.87 -11.45
CA ALA A 21 -7.06 2.81 -12.49
C ALA A 21 -7.69 4.19 -12.29
N GLU A 22 -8.96 4.25 -11.88
CA GLU A 22 -9.64 5.51 -11.60
C GLU A 22 -8.97 6.27 -10.46
N TYR A 23 -8.65 5.60 -9.35
CA TYR A 23 -7.99 6.25 -8.22
C TYR A 23 -6.54 6.59 -8.52
N GLU A 24 -5.82 5.77 -9.28
CA GLU A 24 -4.47 6.12 -9.74
C GLU A 24 -4.50 7.39 -10.58
N LYS A 25 -5.49 7.53 -11.44
CA LYS A 25 -5.68 8.73 -12.25
C LYS A 25 -5.93 9.96 -11.37
N ARG A 26 -6.83 9.84 -10.38
CA ARG A 26 -7.10 10.93 -9.44
C ARG A 26 -5.86 11.30 -8.64
N LEU A 27 -5.03 10.34 -8.29
CA LEU A 27 -3.81 10.56 -7.53
C LEU A 27 -2.76 11.38 -8.28
N THR A 28 -2.79 11.40 -9.61
CA THR A 28 -1.81 12.19 -10.39
C THR A 28 -1.82 13.67 -10.01
N ARG A 29 -2.94 14.17 -9.53
CA ARG A 29 -3.08 15.55 -9.05
C ARG A 29 -2.21 15.83 -7.81
N TYR A 30 -1.90 14.81 -7.02
CA TYR A 30 -1.15 14.91 -5.75
C TYR A 30 0.23 14.24 -5.84
N GLY A 31 0.72 14.03 -7.04
CA GLY A 31 1.88 13.19 -7.29
C GLY A 31 1.45 11.78 -7.66
N SER A 32 2.23 11.09 -8.47
CA SER A 32 1.88 9.75 -8.88
C SER A 32 2.27 8.72 -7.84
N ILE A 33 1.58 7.58 -7.89
CA ILE A 33 1.94 6.40 -7.13
C ILE A 33 2.68 5.44 -8.08
N GLU A 34 3.77 4.87 -7.61
CA GLU A 34 4.52 3.86 -8.36
C GLU A 34 4.08 2.48 -7.89
N ILE A 35 3.58 1.65 -8.79
CA ILE A 35 3.12 0.30 -8.47
C ILE A 35 4.02 -0.73 -9.13
N THR A 36 4.57 -1.63 -8.32
CA THR A 36 5.37 -2.77 -8.78
C THR A 36 4.59 -4.04 -8.49
N GLU A 37 4.21 -4.76 -9.54
CA GLU A 37 3.57 -6.07 -9.40
C GLU A 37 4.62 -7.16 -9.46
N LEU A 38 4.59 -8.07 -8.50
CA LEU A 38 5.48 -9.22 -8.45
C LEU A 38 4.68 -10.49 -8.73
N LYS A 39 5.34 -11.45 -9.36
CA LYS A 39 4.71 -12.72 -9.69
C LYS A 39 4.42 -13.52 -8.41
N ASP A 40 3.26 -14.18 -8.37
CA ASP A 40 2.92 -15.13 -7.32
C ASP A 40 3.92 -16.29 -7.33
N SER A 41 4.32 -16.73 -6.16
CA SER A 41 5.22 -17.87 -6.01
C SER A 41 5.08 -18.42 -4.59
N ASP A 42 6.05 -19.23 -4.14
CA ASP A 42 6.10 -19.61 -2.74
C ASP A 42 6.52 -18.42 -1.86
N ALA A 43 6.25 -18.53 -0.56
CA ALA A 43 6.47 -17.44 0.38
C ALA A 43 7.90 -16.91 0.38
N GLU A 44 8.88 -17.80 0.28
CA GLU A 44 10.29 -17.40 0.32
C GLU A 44 10.74 -16.72 -0.97
N THR A 45 10.29 -17.19 -2.13
CA THR A 45 10.60 -16.58 -3.42
C THR A 45 9.95 -15.18 -3.50
N GLU A 46 8.71 -15.06 -3.03
CA GLU A 46 8.02 -13.76 -2.96
C GLU A 46 8.76 -12.80 -2.02
N ALA A 47 9.22 -13.30 -0.87
CA ALA A 47 9.98 -12.51 0.09
C ALA A 47 11.28 -11.99 -0.52
N ASP A 48 12.02 -12.85 -1.24
CA ASP A 48 13.25 -12.44 -1.92
C ASP A 48 12.99 -11.32 -2.92
N ALA A 49 11.90 -11.44 -3.69
CA ALA A 49 11.52 -10.42 -4.69
C ALA A 49 11.15 -9.10 -4.03
N ILE A 50 10.35 -9.15 -2.96
CA ILE A 50 9.95 -7.95 -2.21
C ILE A 50 11.17 -7.26 -1.61
N LEU A 51 12.00 -8.03 -0.90
CA LEU A 51 13.19 -7.48 -0.25
C LEU A 51 14.19 -6.91 -1.27
N GLY A 52 14.28 -7.53 -2.45
CA GLY A 52 15.09 -7.01 -3.54
C GLY A 52 14.61 -5.62 -3.99
N LYS A 53 13.30 -5.42 -4.07
CA LYS A 53 12.74 -4.11 -4.43
C LYS A 53 12.92 -3.06 -3.33
N LEU A 54 13.08 -3.50 -2.09
CA LEU A 54 13.28 -2.60 -0.95
C LEU A 54 14.76 -2.36 -0.62
N ALA A 55 15.69 -3.09 -1.25
CA ALA A 55 17.12 -3.06 -0.89
C ALA A 55 17.71 -1.64 -0.91
N ASN A 56 17.34 -0.83 -1.90
CA ASN A 56 17.81 0.54 -2.04
C ASN A 56 16.74 1.58 -1.74
N PHE A 57 15.60 1.14 -1.23
CA PHE A 57 14.51 2.07 -0.90
C PHE A 57 14.87 2.83 0.39
N ARG A 58 14.72 4.14 0.33
CA ARG A 58 14.92 5.02 1.47
C ARG A 58 13.60 5.69 1.81
N GLY A 59 13.09 5.40 3.00
CA GLY A 59 11.82 5.93 3.47
C GLY A 59 11.14 4.93 4.40
N HIS A 60 9.88 5.17 4.68
CA HIS A 60 9.09 4.31 5.55
C HIS A 60 8.52 3.13 4.77
N VAL A 61 8.62 1.95 5.34
CA VAL A 61 8.09 0.71 4.75
C VAL A 61 6.99 0.17 5.65
N TYR A 62 5.81 -0.03 5.06
CA TYR A 62 4.64 -0.55 5.75
C TYR A 62 4.22 -1.87 5.12
N ALA A 63 4.17 -2.92 5.93
CA ALA A 63 3.63 -4.21 5.51
C ALA A 63 2.15 -4.25 5.87
N MET A 64 1.31 -4.71 4.94
CA MET A 64 -0.12 -4.79 5.16
C MET A 64 -0.49 -6.17 5.67
N GLY A 65 -1.22 -6.22 6.77
CA GLY A 65 -1.67 -7.47 7.37
C GLY A 65 -2.77 -7.23 8.39
N GLU A 66 -3.71 -8.15 8.48
CA GLU A 66 -4.88 -8.02 9.36
C GLU A 66 -4.52 -7.92 10.85
N GLU A 67 -3.36 -8.44 11.24
CA GLU A 67 -2.86 -8.39 12.61
C GLU A 67 -2.14 -7.08 12.94
N GLY A 68 -2.01 -6.19 11.97
CA GLY A 68 -1.30 -4.93 12.14
C GLY A 68 -2.10 -3.88 12.91
N ARG A 69 -1.50 -2.72 13.09
CA ARG A 69 -2.13 -1.59 13.74
C ARG A 69 -3.26 -1.03 12.87
N LEU A 70 -4.41 -0.77 13.48
CA LEU A 70 -5.56 -0.13 12.83
C LEU A 70 -5.39 1.39 12.89
N PHE A 71 -5.77 2.04 11.78
CA PHE A 71 -5.74 3.50 11.68
C PHE A 71 -7.12 3.99 11.22
N THR A 72 -7.54 5.13 11.74
CA THR A 72 -8.62 5.86 11.07
C THR A 72 -8.06 6.49 9.79
N SER A 73 -8.94 6.87 8.87
CA SER A 73 -8.49 7.57 7.64
C SER A 73 -7.74 8.86 7.95
N ARG A 74 -8.16 9.58 8.99
CA ARG A 74 -7.47 10.81 9.41
C ARG A 74 -6.10 10.55 10.00
N GLU A 75 -5.97 9.52 10.83
CA GLU A 75 -4.68 9.10 11.36
C GLU A 75 -3.73 8.66 10.25
N PHE A 76 -4.25 7.91 9.29
CA PHE A 76 -3.48 7.45 8.14
C PHE A 76 -2.99 8.64 7.30
N SER A 77 -3.88 9.61 7.04
CA SER A 77 -3.53 10.83 6.32
C SER A 77 -2.41 11.59 7.02
N LYS A 78 -2.52 11.75 8.34
CA LYS A 78 -1.53 12.46 9.13
C LYS A 78 -0.17 11.79 9.09
N MET A 79 -0.15 10.47 9.21
CA MET A 79 1.07 9.67 9.11
C MET A 79 1.71 9.82 7.74
N LEU A 80 0.93 9.65 6.68
CA LEU A 80 1.43 9.73 5.32
C LEU A 80 1.97 11.12 4.99
N GLU A 81 1.25 12.17 5.39
CA GLU A 81 1.70 13.55 5.21
C GLU A 81 3.05 13.79 5.87
N ALA A 82 3.20 13.36 7.12
CA ALA A 82 4.45 13.51 7.86
C ALA A 82 5.61 12.78 7.17
N ASP A 83 5.36 11.55 6.72
CA ASP A 83 6.37 10.74 6.04
C ASP A 83 6.82 11.39 4.74
N LEU A 84 5.88 11.90 3.95
CA LEU A 84 6.16 12.46 2.62
C LEU A 84 6.81 13.84 2.66
N MET A 85 6.78 14.51 3.79
CA MET A 85 7.52 15.78 3.96
C MET A 85 9.03 15.57 3.87
N ASN A 86 9.53 14.43 4.30
CA ASN A 86 10.96 14.17 4.42
C ASN A 86 11.44 12.93 3.65
N GLY A 87 10.59 12.31 2.86
CA GLY A 87 10.98 11.09 2.17
C GLY A 87 9.85 10.45 1.40
N SER A 88 9.93 9.14 1.27
CA SER A 88 8.96 8.34 0.55
C SER A 88 8.37 7.27 1.46
N SER A 89 7.24 6.71 1.07
CA SER A 89 6.60 5.61 1.78
C SER A 89 6.33 4.47 0.81
N ALA A 90 6.63 3.25 1.24
CA ALA A 90 6.34 2.04 0.48
C ALA A 90 5.35 1.19 1.26
N PHE A 91 4.34 0.66 0.57
CA PHE A 91 3.36 -0.26 1.13
C PHE A 91 3.50 -1.60 0.43
N VAL A 92 3.50 -2.68 1.19
CA VAL A 92 3.72 -4.03 0.67
C VAL A 92 2.48 -4.88 0.93
N ILE A 93 1.90 -5.43 -0.14
CA ILE A 93 0.75 -6.33 -0.06
C ILE A 93 1.18 -7.70 -0.55
N GLY A 94 1.01 -8.72 0.29
CA GLY A 94 1.33 -10.10 -0.05
C GLY A 94 0.25 -10.76 -0.89
N GLY A 95 0.58 -11.95 -1.40
CA GLY A 95 -0.36 -12.78 -2.14
C GLY A 95 -1.31 -13.55 -1.20
N PRO A 96 -1.95 -14.64 -1.70
CA PRO A 96 -2.96 -15.38 -0.95
C PRO A 96 -2.50 -15.92 0.40
N TYR A 97 -1.22 -16.20 0.54
CA TYR A 97 -0.67 -16.76 1.78
C TYR A 97 -0.09 -15.71 2.72
N GLY A 98 -0.29 -14.42 2.40
CA GLY A 98 0.21 -13.32 3.21
C GLY A 98 1.71 -13.07 3.02
N LEU A 99 2.27 -12.27 3.90
CA LEU A 99 3.69 -11.91 3.86
C LEU A 99 4.50 -12.79 4.80
N SER A 100 5.73 -13.13 4.39
CA SER A 100 6.64 -13.89 5.26
C SER A 100 7.12 -13.02 6.43
N ASP A 101 7.60 -13.66 7.48
CA ASP A 101 8.17 -12.97 8.64
C ASP A 101 9.38 -12.11 8.26
N ARG A 102 10.15 -12.52 7.26
CA ARG A 102 11.29 -11.73 6.77
C ARG A 102 10.86 -10.36 6.26
N VAL A 103 9.76 -10.30 5.51
CA VAL A 103 9.21 -9.04 5.00
C VAL A 103 8.66 -8.20 6.15
N LYS A 104 7.93 -8.83 7.07
CA LYS A 104 7.37 -8.14 8.24
C LYS A 104 8.46 -7.53 9.11
N LYS A 105 9.58 -8.21 9.29
CA LYS A 105 10.71 -7.70 10.07
C LYS A 105 11.40 -6.53 9.37
N ARG A 106 11.43 -6.53 8.03
CA ARG A 106 12.00 -5.41 7.27
C ARG A 106 11.14 -4.16 7.37
N ALA A 107 9.83 -4.32 7.48
CA ALA A 107 8.90 -3.20 7.54
C ALA A 107 9.06 -2.40 8.82
N ASP A 108 8.85 -1.10 8.74
CA ASP A 108 8.86 -0.22 9.91
C ASP A 108 7.61 -0.41 10.75
N LYS A 109 6.49 -0.71 10.10
CA LYS A 109 5.22 -1.00 10.79
C LYS A 109 4.42 -2.01 9.99
N LEU A 110 3.61 -2.77 10.71
CA LEU A 110 2.58 -3.64 10.16
C LEU A 110 1.26 -2.90 10.33
N ILE A 111 0.57 -2.64 9.21
CA ILE A 111 -0.67 -1.87 9.18
C ILE A 111 -1.81 -2.76 8.75
N SER A 112 -2.95 -2.65 9.45
CA SER A 112 -4.16 -3.38 9.12
C SER A 112 -5.20 -2.44 8.51
N LEU A 113 -5.82 -2.90 7.42
CA LEU A 113 -7.00 -2.24 6.85
C LEU A 113 -8.26 -2.61 7.64
N SER A 114 -8.25 -3.79 8.24
CA SER A 114 -9.38 -4.37 8.98
C SER A 114 -8.92 -5.63 9.67
N PRO A 115 -9.55 -6.02 10.81
CA PRO A 115 -9.30 -7.34 11.40
C PRO A 115 -9.77 -8.47 10.49
N MET A 116 -10.68 -8.17 9.54
CA MET A 116 -11.13 -9.14 8.55
C MET A 116 -10.11 -9.29 7.44
N THR A 117 -10.01 -10.48 6.88
CA THR A 117 -9.11 -10.78 5.77
C THR A 117 -9.74 -10.39 4.44
N PHE A 118 -9.00 -9.70 3.61
CA PHE A 118 -9.41 -9.39 2.23
C PHE A 118 -8.53 -10.16 1.25
N THR A 119 -9.06 -10.43 0.06
CA THR A 119 -8.20 -10.90 -1.03
C THR A 119 -7.18 -9.81 -1.36
N HIS A 120 -6.04 -10.19 -1.95
CA HIS A 120 -5.00 -9.21 -2.30
C HIS A 120 -5.53 -8.14 -3.28
N GLU A 121 -6.46 -8.51 -4.15
CA GLU A 121 -7.04 -7.56 -5.12
C GLU A 121 -7.91 -6.51 -4.41
N PHE A 122 -8.78 -6.93 -3.48
CA PHE A 122 -9.55 -5.99 -2.67
C PHE A 122 -8.66 -5.12 -1.79
N ALA A 123 -7.67 -5.72 -1.14
CA ALA A 123 -6.73 -4.98 -0.29
C ALA A 123 -6.03 -3.88 -1.08
N ARG A 124 -5.61 -4.18 -2.31
CA ARG A 124 -4.97 -3.21 -3.21
C ARG A 124 -5.91 -2.04 -3.53
N ALA A 125 -7.16 -2.34 -3.90
CA ALA A 125 -8.13 -1.30 -4.22
C ALA A 125 -8.46 -0.43 -3.02
N ILE A 126 -8.67 -1.03 -1.85
CA ILE A 126 -8.96 -0.31 -0.61
C ILE A 126 -7.78 0.59 -0.24
N LEU A 127 -6.56 0.08 -0.31
CA LEU A 127 -5.38 0.86 0.05
C LEU A 127 -5.18 2.04 -0.90
N ILE A 128 -5.34 1.85 -2.20
CA ILE A 128 -5.21 2.94 -3.17
C ILE A 128 -6.26 4.02 -2.90
N GLU A 129 -7.50 3.63 -2.61
CA GLU A 129 -8.55 4.59 -2.25
C GLU A 129 -8.19 5.36 -0.97
N GLN A 130 -7.66 4.66 0.04
CA GLN A 130 -7.25 5.31 1.29
C GLN A 130 -6.06 6.25 1.09
N ILE A 131 -5.13 5.92 0.21
CA ILE A 131 -4.03 6.82 -0.13
C ILE A 131 -4.57 8.09 -0.80
N TYR A 132 -5.51 7.93 -1.74
CA TYR A 132 -6.19 9.06 -2.36
C TYR A 132 -6.92 9.90 -1.31
N ARG A 133 -7.69 9.24 -0.44
CA ARG A 133 -8.43 9.91 0.65
C ARG A 133 -7.47 10.68 1.57
N ALA A 134 -6.34 10.09 1.91
CA ALA A 134 -5.32 10.75 2.73
C ALA A 134 -4.83 12.04 2.09
N LYS A 135 -4.59 12.02 0.78
CA LYS A 135 -4.18 13.22 0.04
C LYS A 135 -5.27 14.29 0.02
N THR A 136 -6.54 13.88 -0.13
CA THR A 136 -7.66 14.82 -0.11
C THR A 136 -7.90 15.43 1.27
N ILE A 137 -7.67 14.66 2.33
CA ILE A 137 -7.76 15.17 3.70
C ILE A 137 -6.68 16.24 3.91
N SER A 138 -5.44 15.96 3.54
CA SER A 138 -4.33 16.93 3.65
C SER A 138 -4.59 18.19 2.85
N ALA A 139 -5.20 18.06 1.67
CA ALA A 139 -5.53 19.19 0.81
C ALA A 139 -6.85 19.87 1.17
N ASN A 140 -7.58 19.35 2.15
CA ASN A 140 -8.87 19.88 2.62
C ASN A 140 -9.89 20.05 1.48
N THR A 141 -10.07 19.02 0.65
CA THR A 141 -10.93 19.10 -0.54
C THR A 141 -12.40 18.80 -0.28
N GLY A 142 -12.75 18.26 0.91
CA GLY A 142 -14.12 17.87 1.23
C GLY A 142 -14.53 16.49 0.72
N TYR A 143 -13.62 15.71 0.12
CA TYR A 143 -13.89 14.34 -0.31
C TYR A 143 -14.23 13.44 0.88
N HIS A 144 -13.50 13.58 1.98
CA HIS A 144 -13.70 12.78 3.20
C HIS A 144 -14.78 13.40 4.08
N HIS A 145 -15.70 12.56 4.52
CA HIS A 145 -16.78 12.94 5.43
C HIS A 145 -16.67 12.22 6.76
#